data_a5d21062db9c5e347fd608e2cd1458b1
#
_entry.id   a5d21062db9c5e347fd608e2cd1458b1
#
_cell.length_a   1.000
_cell.length_b   1.000
_cell.length_c   1.000
_cell.angle_alpha   90.00
_cell.angle_beta   90.00
_cell.angle_gamma   90.00
#
_symmetry.space_group_name_H-M   'P 1'
#
loop_
_entity.id
_entity.type
_entity.pdbx_description
1 polymer ?
#
loop_
_entity_poly.entity_id
_entity_poly.type
_entity_poly.pdbx_seq_one_letter_code
_entity_poly.pdbx_strand_id
1 'polypeptide(L)'
;DIYLARQIVSEKLAIVGEELPSNVGKPTLGPQSSILGEVLIIGLTADSTSMLDLRTIADWTIRPRLLSTGGVAQVAVLGGELKEYQIQLDPERMRHYGVSMNEVMTVTRGMNLNANGGVLYEYGNEYIVRGVLSTANIEQLGKAVVKSIDSVPVLLEDIADVRIGPKAPKLGTASERGKPAVLMTVTK
;
A
#
# COMPACT_ATOMS: atom_id res chain seq x y z
N ASP A 1 31.89 4.53 15.11
CA ASP A 1 30.88 5.37 14.41
C ASP A 1 29.80 4.48 13.81
N ILE A 2 28.56 4.69 14.22
CA ILE A 2 27.40 3.90 13.77
C ILE A 2 27.11 4.10 12.27
N TYR A 3 27.43 5.25 11.72
CA TYR A 3 27.22 5.55 10.30
C TYR A 3 28.16 4.73 9.43
N LEU A 4 29.44 4.64 9.81
CA LEU A 4 30.40 3.80 9.11
C LEU A 4 30.03 2.31 9.20
N ALA A 5 29.62 1.84 10.38
CA ALA A 5 29.16 0.47 10.56
C ALA A 5 27.94 0.15 9.67
N ARG A 6 26.98 1.06 9.59
CA ARG A 6 25.81 0.91 8.70
C ARG A 6 26.18 0.89 7.22
N GLN A 7 27.12 1.73 6.82
CA GLN A 7 27.61 1.75 5.44
C GLN A 7 28.22 0.39 5.07
N ILE A 8 29.11 -0.14 5.90
CA ILE A 8 29.74 -1.44 5.69
C ILE A 8 28.69 -2.56 5.60
N VAL A 9 27.72 -2.56 6.51
CA VAL A 9 26.62 -3.54 6.49
C VAL A 9 25.77 -3.40 5.22
N SER A 10 25.47 -2.17 4.79
CA SER A 10 24.70 -1.92 3.57
C SER A 10 25.41 -2.45 2.32
N GLU A 11 26.72 -2.24 2.22
CA GLU A 11 27.55 -2.76 1.13
C GLU A 11 27.54 -4.30 1.09
N LYS A 12 27.66 -4.95 2.26
CA LYS A 12 27.60 -6.40 2.37
C LYS A 12 26.20 -6.95 2.02
N LEU A 13 25.14 -6.29 2.46
CA LEU A 13 23.75 -6.68 2.14
C LEU A 13 23.44 -6.54 0.65
N ALA A 14 24.03 -5.57 -0.04
CA ALA A 14 23.87 -5.43 -1.49
C ALA A 14 24.44 -6.66 -2.23
N ILE A 15 25.62 -7.17 -1.80
CA ILE A 15 26.24 -8.35 -2.38
C ILE A 15 25.42 -9.61 -2.06
N VAL A 16 25.12 -9.84 -0.78
CA VAL A 16 24.36 -11.03 -0.34
C VAL A 16 22.95 -11.04 -0.91
N GLY A 17 22.34 -9.87 -1.13
CA GLY A 17 21.00 -9.75 -1.68
C GLY A 17 20.84 -10.33 -3.09
N GLU A 18 21.93 -10.43 -3.86
CA GLU A 18 21.93 -11.06 -5.19
C GLU A 18 22.03 -12.59 -5.12
N GLU A 19 22.58 -13.12 -4.01
CA GLU A 19 22.76 -14.56 -3.76
C GLU A 19 21.53 -15.21 -3.12
N LEU A 20 20.57 -14.41 -2.64
CA LEU A 20 19.38 -14.91 -1.98
C LEU A 20 18.41 -15.56 -2.98
N PRO A 21 17.72 -16.65 -2.58
CA PRO A 21 16.69 -17.28 -3.40
C PRO A 21 15.59 -16.27 -3.80
N SER A 22 15.06 -16.39 -5.01
CA SER A 22 14.05 -15.47 -5.56
C SER A 22 12.73 -15.39 -4.78
N ASN A 23 12.46 -16.38 -3.94
CA ASN A 23 11.28 -16.42 -3.05
C ASN A 23 11.49 -15.70 -1.72
N VAL A 24 12.68 -15.16 -1.47
CA VAL A 24 13.01 -14.41 -0.25
C VAL A 24 13.04 -12.92 -0.60
N GLY A 25 12.42 -12.09 0.24
CA GLY A 25 12.46 -10.63 0.06
C GLY A 25 13.87 -10.07 0.21
N LYS A 26 14.14 -8.96 -0.49
CA LYS A 26 15.45 -8.27 -0.36
C LYS A 26 15.66 -7.79 1.08
N PRO A 27 16.86 -8.03 1.66
CA PRO A 27 17.16 -7.56 3.00
C PRO A 27 17.19 -6.02 3.04
N THR A 28 16.60 -5.45 4.08
CA THR A 28 16.59 -4.00 4.30
C THR A 28 17.11 -3.65 5.68
N LEU A 29 17.90 -2.58 5.76
CA LEU A 29 18.33 -2.05 7.05
C LEU A 29 17.18 -1.32 7.73
N GLY A 30 16.89 -1.68 8.98
CA GLY A 30 15.95 -0.94 9.82
C GLY A 30 16.44 0.48 10.14
N PRO A 31 15.57 1.35 10.68
CA PRO A 31 15.96 2.70 11.10
C PRO A 31 17.01 2.67 12.21
N GLN A 32 17.77 3.76 12.34
CA GLN A 32 18.73 3.94 13.45
C GLN A 32 17.99 4.38 14.71
N SER A 33 17.26 3.47 15.31
CA SER A 33 16.53 3.75 16.53
C SER A 33 16.66 2.60 17.51
N SER A 34 16.57 2.91 18.79
CA SER A 34 16.43 1.93 19.86
C SER A 34 15.17 2.22 20.66
N ILE A 35 14.68 1.23 21.39
CA ILE A 35 13.54 1.41 22.30
C ILE A 35 13.81 2.53 23.32
N LEU A 36 15.06 2.73 23.69
CA LEU A 36 15.47 3.80 24.60
C LEU A 36 15.38 5.21 23.95
N GLY A 37 15.20 5.29 22.65
CA GLY A 37 15.03 6.54 21.91
C GLY A 37 13.57 7.00 21.77
N GLU A 38 12.60 6.28 22.34
CA GLU A 38 11.21 6.74 22.37
C GLU A 38 11.06 7.96 23.25
N VAL A 39 10.73 9.09 22.64
CA VAL A 39 10.70 10.39 23.33
C VAL A 39 9.29 10.95 23.48
N LEU A 40 8.35 10.51 22.63
CA LEU A 40 7.00 11.07 22.63
C LEU A 40 5.99 10.03 22.11
N ILE A 41 4.86 9.94 22.81
CA ILE A 41 3.68 9.20 22.35
C ILE A 41 2.55 10.19 22.14
N ILE A 42 2.00 10.20 20.92
CA ILE A 42 0.90 11.08 20.52
C ILE A 42 -0.35 10.21 20.34
N GLY A 43 -1.40 10.50 21.08
CA GLY A 43 -2.72 9.90 20.92
C GLY A 43 -3.62 10.76 20.03
N LEU A 44 -4.15 10.19 18.96
CA LEU A 44 -5.11 10.84 18.09
C LEU A 44 -6.49 10.25 18.36
N THR A 45 -7.43 11.12 18.70
CA THR A 45 -8.85 10.79 18.90
C THR A 45 -9.70 11.73 18.08
N ALA A 46 -10.89 11.30 17.70
CA ALA A 46 -11.86 12.14 16.99
C ALA A 46 -13.28 11.75 17.39
N ASP A 47 -14.17 12.73 17.43
CA ASP A 47 -15.57 12.50 17.77
C ASP A 47 -16.41 12.15 16.52
N SER A 48 -16.03 12.61 15.33
CA SER A 48 -16.80 12.43 14.09
C SER A 48 -16.03 11.78 12.94
N THR A 49 -14.72 11.56 13.08
CA THR A 49 -13.88 10.92 12.05
C THR A 49 -13.81 9.42 12.29
N SER A 50 -13.98 8.62 11.25
CA SER A 50 -13.84 7.16 11.37
C SER A 50 -12.43 6.74 11.76
N MET A 51 -12.28 5.57 12.41
CA MET A 51 -10.96 5.02 12.75
C MET A 51 -10.11 4.73 11.50
N LEU A 52 -10.74 4.48 10.38
CA LEU A 52 -10.11 4.28 9.08
C LEU A 52 -9.51 5.58 8.53
N ASP A 53 -10.27 6.68 8.59
CA ASP A 53 -9.78 7.98 8.14
C ASP A 53 -8.76 8.57 9.12
N LEU A 54 -8.97 8.40 10.42
CA LEU A 54 -8.02 8.84 11.44
C LEU A 54 -6.67 8.14 11.27
N ARG A 55 -6.68 6.83 10.99
CA ARG A 55 -5.45 6.09 10.68
C ARG A 55 -4.81 6.57 9.38
N THR A 56 -5.59 6.84 8.36
CA THR A 56 -5.11 7.36 7.08
C THR A 56 -4.43 8.72 7.25
N ILE A 57 -5.01 9.62 8.05
CA ILE A 57 -4.42 10.92 8.39
C ILE A 57 -3.10 10.74 9.15
N ALA A 58 -3.07 9.81 10.11
CA ALA A 58 -1.85 9.51 10.88
C ALA A 58 -0.71 9.02 9.97
N ASP A 59 -0.98 8.04 9.10
CA ASP A 59 0.03 7.40 8.25
C ASP A 59 0.52 8.32 7.11
N TRP A 60 -0.39 9.07 6.48
CA TRP A 60 -0.10 9.79 5.23
C TRP A 60 0.06 11.30 5.39
N THR A 61 -0.42 11.88 6.49
CA THR A 61 -0.30 13.33 6.71
C THR A 61 0.61 13.64 7.88
N ILE A 62 0.36 13.06 9.06
CA ILE A 62 1.09 13.42 10.28
C ILE A 62 2.46 12.77 10.30
N ARG A 63 2.53 11.45 10.06
CA ARG A 63 3.79 10.70 10.06
C ARG A 63 4.86 11.28 9.14
N PRO A 64 4.59 11.58 7.85
CA PRO A 64 5.61 12.18 6.98
C PRO A 64 6.11 13.54 7.48
N ARG A 65 5.22 14.36 8.05
CA ARG A 65 5.60 15.66 8.63
C ARG A 65 6.48 15.51 9.86
N LEU A 66 6.19 14.54 10.73
CA LEU A 66 7.04 14.25 11.89
C LEU A 66 8.41 13.74 11.46
N LEU A 67 8.45 12.84 10.46
CA LEU A 67 9.70 12.30 9.92
C LEU A 67 10.57 13.37 9.23
N SER A 68 9.96 14.43 8.71
CA SER A 68 10.71 15.55 8.13
C SER A 68 11.29 16.52 9.18
N THR A 69 10.92 16.35 10.44
CA THR A 69 11.47 17.14 11.55
C THR A 69 12.85 16.61 11.93
N GLY A 70 13.83 17.51 12.06
CA GLY A 70 15.18 17.11 12.45
C GLY A 70 15.20 16.40 13.82
N GLY A 71 15.93 15.30 13.89
CA GLY A 71 16.09 14.49 15.12
C GLY A 71 15.01 13.42 15.33
N VAL A 72 14.07 13.24 14.42
CA VAL A 72 13.13 12.11 14.43
C VAL A 72 13.66 10.98 13.55
N ALA A 73 13.98 9.85 14.16
CA ALA A 73 14.50 8.68 13.46
C ALA A 73 13.36 7.78 12.93
N GLN A 74 12.28 7.64 13.71
CA GLN A 74 11.15 6.79 13.37
C GLN A 74 9.84 7.32 13.96
N VAL A 75 8.74 7.05 13.25
CA VAL A 75 7.38 7.22 13.79
C VAL A 75 6.61 5.93 13.52
N ALA A 76 6.28 5.21 14.58
CA ALA A 76 5.42 4.02 14.51
C ALA A 76 3.97 4.41 14.78
N VAL A 77 3.04 3.85 13.99
CA VAL A 77 1.61 4.11 14.13
C VAL A 77 0.89 2.83 14.52
N LEU A 78 0.15 2.86 15.62
CA LEU A 78 -0.59 1.74 16.19
C LEU A 78 -2.08 2.09 16.34
N GLY A 79 -2.93 1.10 16.22
CA GLY A 79 -4.40 1.30 16.33
C GLY A 79 -5.01 1.88 15.07
N GLY A 80 -6.28 2.25 15.17
CA GLY A 80 -7.09 2.62 14.02
C GLY A 80 -7.35 1.45 13.07
N GLU A 81 -7.82 1.76 11.87
CA GLU A 81 -8.13 0.78 10.83
C GLU A 81 -7.35 1.13 9.55
N LEU A 82 -6.49 0.20 9.12
CA LEU A 82 -5.72 0.38 7.89
C LEU A 82 -6.63 0.22 6.68
N LYS A 83 -6.63 1.22 5.81
CA LYS A 83 -7.46 1.28 4.61
C LYS A 83 -6.96 0.31 3.54
N GLU A 84 -7.85 -0.54 3.04
CA GLU A 84 -7.60 -1.43 1.91
C GLU A 84 -8.68 -1.31 0.84
N TYR A 85 -8.29 -1.48 -0.41
CA TYR A 85 -9.22 -1.75 -1.51
C TYR A 85 -9.52 -3.26 -1.49
N GLN A 86 -10.77 -3.61 -1.26
CA GLN A 86 -11.21 -4.99 -1.15
C GLN A 86 -12.01 -5.37 -2.39
N ILE A 87 -11.63 -6.47 -3.02
CA ILE A 87 -12.34 -7.10 -4.12
C ILE A 87 -12.96 -8.38 -3.55
N GLN A 88 -14.24 -8.33 -3.23
CA GLN A 88 -14.98 -9.46 -2.69
C GLN A 88 -15.60 -10.24 -3.84
N LEU A 89 -14.94 -11.31 -4.24
CA LEU A 89 -15.37 -12.16 -5.34
C LEU A 89 -16.65 -12.93 -4.99
N ASP A 90 -17.59 -12.96 -5.94
CA ASP A 90 -18.77 -13.79 -5.86
C ASP A 90 -18.57 -15.07 -6.70
N PRO A 91 -18.49 -16.25 -6.07
CA PRO A 91 -18.22 -17.51 -6.77
C PRO A 91 -19.34 -17.90 -7.76
N GLU A 92 -20.58 -17.45 -7.56
CA GLU A 92 -21.69 -17.74 -8.46
C GLU A 92 -21.62 -16.88 -9.72
N ARG A 93 -21.38 -15.59 -9.56
CA ARG A 93 -21.13 -14.70 -10.69
C ARG A 93 -19.89 -15.11 -11.48
N MET A 94 -18.80 -15.49 -10.80
CA MET A 94 -17.59 -16.00 -11.48
C MET A 94 -17.88 -17.22 -12.34
N ARG A 95 -18.69 -18.19 -11.82
CA ARG A 95 -19.11 -19.37 -12.59
C ARG A 95 -19.99 -19.01 -13.75
N HIS A 96 -20.90 -18.08 -13.56
CA HIS A 96 -21.81 -17.60 -14.62
C HIS A 96 -21.05 -17.04 -15.81
N TYR A 97 -20.04 -16.20 -15.55
CA TYR A 97 -19.20 -15.60 -16.59
C TYR A 97 -17.98 -16.46 -16.98
N GLY A 98 -17.82 -17.65 -16.41
CA GLY A 98 -16.69 -18.53 -16.69
C GLY A 98 -15.35 -17.88 -16.40
N VAL A 99 -15.25 -17.07 -15.34
CA VAL A 99 -14.04 -16.36 -14.90
C VAL A 99 -13.35 -17.16 -13.81
N SER A 100 -12.05 -17.41 -13.97
CA SER A 100 -11.20 -18.08 -13.01
C SER A 100 -10.52 -17.10 -12.04
N MET A 101 -10.11 -17.59 -10.86
CA MET A 101 -9.32 -16.80 -9.92
C MET A 101 -8.01 -16.27 -10.54
N ASN A 102 -7.37 -17.07 -11.40
CA ASN A 102 -6.11 -16.67 -12.04
C ASN A 102 -6.29 -15.47 -12.99
N GLU A 103 -7.41 -15.41 -13.73
CA GLU A 103 -7.72 -14.26 -14.58
C GLU A 103 -7.88 -13.01 -13.74
N VAL A 104 -8.63 -13.07 -12.63
CA VAL A 104 -8.78 -11.95 -11.68
C VAL A 104 -7.44 -11.51 -11.12
N MET A 105 -6.62 -12.45 -10.65
CA MET A 105 -5.29 -12.16 -10.08
C MET A 105 -4.35 -11.51 -11.11
N THR A 106 -4.41 -11.91 -12.36
CA THR A 106 -3.59 -11.34 -13.43
C THR A 106 -3.98 -9.89 -13.70
N VAL A 107 -5.29 -9.63 -13.81
CA VAL A 107 -5.80 -8.28 -14.06
C VAL A 107 -5.49 -7.35 -12.88
N THR A 108 -5.78 -7.78 -11.65
CA THR A 108 -5.55 -6.94 -10.46
C THR A 108 -4.08 -6.63 -10.21
N ARG A 109 -3.17 -7.56 -10.50
CA ARG A 109 -1.72 -7.29 -10.47
C ARG A 109 -1.30 -6.31 -11.56
N GLY A 110 -1.87 -6.44 -12.77
CA GLY A 110 -1.58 -5.54 -13.88
C GLY A 110 -2.05 -4.10 -13.66
N MET A 111 -3.10 -3.90 -12.87
CA MET A 111 -3.64 -2.56 -12.57
C MET A 111 -2.70 -1.68 -11.72
N ASN A 112 -1.75 -2.27 -11.03
CA ASN A 112 -0.78 -1.55 -10.20
C ASN A 112 0.56 -1.29 -10.92
N LEU A 113 0.68 -1.70 -12.18
CA LEU A 113 1.88 -1.49 -12.98
C LEU A 113 1.76 -0.19 -13.79
N ASN A 114 2.68 0.73 -13.57
CA ASN A 114 2.89 1.83 -14.51
C ASN A 114 3.44 1.24 -15.81
N ALA A 115 2.58 1.03 -16.79
CA ALA A 115 3.01 0.57 -18.09
C ALA A 115 3.67 1.75 -18.82
N ASN A 116 4.94 1.56 -19.23
CA ASN A 116 5.58 2.46 -20.17
C ASN A 116 5.05 2.12 -21.57
N GLY A 117 4.15 2.98 -22.09
CA GLY A 117 3.51 2.78 -23.39
C GLY A 117 4.43 2.99 -24.60
N GLY A 118 5.71 3.29 -24.34
CA GLY A 118 6.67 3.59 -25.41
C GLY A 118 6.57 5.02 -25.92
N VAL A 119 7.15 5.25 -27.08
CA VAL A 119 7.21 6.55 -27.74
C VAL A 119 6.48 6.46 -29.07
N LEU A 120 5.55 7.37 -29.30
CA LEU A 120 4.88 7.53 -30.58
C LEU A 120 5.53 8.70 -31.34
N TYR A 121 6.00 8.46 -32.56
CA TYR A 121 6.52 9.51 -33.45
C TYR A 121 5.46 9.89 -34.47
N GLU A 122 4.98 11.11 -34.40
CA GLU A 122 3.98 11.61 -35.34
C GLU A 122 4.30 13.06 -35.75
N TYR A 123 4.32 13.33 -37.05
CA TYR A 123 4.60 14.66 -37.64
C TYR A 123 5.86 15.35 -37.10
N GLY A 124 6.94 14.57 -36.84
CA GLY A 124 8.21 15.11 -36.35
C GLY A 124 8.24 15.42 -34.85
N ASN A 125 7.18 15.13 -34.13
CA ASN A 125 7.09 15.24 -32.66
C ASN A 125 7.16 13.87 -32.00
N GLU A 126 7.83 13.84 -30.84
CA GLU A 126 7.95 12.66 -29.99
C GLU A 126 6.92 12.76 -28.85
N TYR A 127 5.96 11.83 -28.83
CA TYR A 127 4.97 11.73 -27.77
C TYR A 127 5.29 10.56 -26.86
N ILE A 128 5.56 10.84 -25.59
CA ILE A 128 5.75 9.80 -24.57
C ILE A 128 4.37 9.32 -24.11
N VAL A 129 4.04 8.08 -24.49
CA VAL A 129 2.79 7.44 -24.04
C VAL A 129 3.03 6.84 -22.66
N ARG A 130 2.41 7.42 -21.63
CA ARG A 130 2.38 6.86 -20.28
C ARG A 130 1.01 6.24 -19.99
N GLY A 131 0.97 4.92 -19.83
CA GLY A 131 -0.17 4.27 -19.22
C GLY A 131 -0.13 4.49 -17.69
N VAL A 132 -0.88 5.46 -17.17
CA VAL A 132 -1.06 5.63 -15.72
C VAL A 132 -2.13 4.64 -15.29
N LEU A 133 -1.74 3.41 -14.96
CA LEU A 133 -2.63 2.33 -14.51
C LEU A 133 -2.75 2.26 -12.99
N SER A 134 -2.05 3.13 -12.24
CA SER A 134 -2.22 3.22 -10.79
C SER A 134 -3.55 3.90 -10.48
N THR A 135 -4.59 3.10 -10.28
CA THR A 135 -5.91 3.65 -9.98
C THR A 135 -6.07 3.83 -8.47
N ALA A 136 -6.29 5.07 -8.08
CA ALA A 136 -6.69 5.43 -6.70
C ALA A 136 -8.22 5.48 -6.55
N ASN A 137 -8.97 5.24 -7.63
CA ASN A 137 -10.42 5.35 -7.66
C ASN A 137 -11.07 3.96 -7.72
N ILE A 138 -11.94 3.70 -6.75
CA ILE A 138 -12.69 2.45 -6.63
C ILE A 138 -13.57 2.16 -7.84
N GLU A 139 -14.16 3.20 -8.47
CA GLU A 139 -14.98 3.05 -9.65
C GLU A 139 -14.18 2.57 -10.87
N GLN A 140 -12.96 3.08 -11.02
CA GLN A 140 -12.05 2.61 -12.07
C GLN A 140 -11.61 1.17 -11.82
N LEU A 141 -11.41 0.81 -10.56
CA LEU A 141 -11.08 -0.57 -10.18
C LEU A 141 -12.21 -1.53 -10.57
N GLY A 142 -13.46 -1.18 -10.30
CA GLY A 142 -14.64 -1.98 -10.68
C GLY A 142 -14.77 -2.15 -12.20
N LYS A 143 -14.41 -1.14 -12.98
CA LYS A 143 -14.51 -1.15 -14.45
C LYS A 143 -13.36 -1.88 -15.16
N ALA A 144 -12.46 -2.50 -14.42
CA ALA A 144 -11.40 -3.31 -15.03
C ALA A 144 -11.98 -4.50 -15.79
N VAL A 145 -11.53 -4.67 -17.03
CA VAL A 145 -11.95 -5.81 -17.87
C VAL A 145 -11.18 -7.05 -17.44
N VAL A 146 -11.89 -8.05 -16.93
CA VAL A 146 -11.30 -9.33 -16.51
C VAL A 146 -11.24 -10.30 -17.68
N LYS A 147 -12.26 -10.33 -18.51
CA LYS A 147 -12.40 -11.24 -19.66
C LYS A 147 -13.28 -10.63 -20.73
N SER A 148 -13.16 -11.07 -21.96
CA SER A 148 -14.11 -10.76 -23.03
C SER A 148 -14.78 -12.03 -23.52
N ILE A 149 -16.11 -12.05 -23.59
CA ILE A 149 -16.93 -13.14 -24.09
C ILE A 149 -17.71 -12.59 -25.28
N ASP A 150 -17.52 -13.19 -26.45
CA ASP A 150 -18.17 -12.77 -27.71
C ASP A 150 -18.08 -11.24 -27.96
N SER A 151 -16.91 -10.66 -27.70
CA SER A 151 -16.63 -9.22 -27.79
C SER A 151 -17.33 -8.35 -26.72
N VAL A 152 -18.02 -8.94 -25.75
CA VAL A 152 -18.59 -8.23 -24.61
C VAL A 152 -17.61 -8.30 -23.42
N PRO A 153 -17.16 -7.15 -22.88
CA PRO A 153 -16.26 -7.17 -21.74
C PRO A 153 -17.00 -7.60 -20.46
N VAL A 154 -16.39 -8.48 -19.68
CA VAL A 154 -16.80 -8.80 -18.31
C VAL A 154 -15.93 -7.96 -17.38
N LEU A 155 -16.56 -7.11 -16.60
CA LEU A 155 -15.90 -6.20 -15.68
C LEU A 155 -15.70 -6.85 -14.31
N LEU A 156 -14.78 -6.29 -13.52
CA LEU A 156 -14.54 -6.76 -12.17
C LEU A 156 -15.79 -6.60 -11.28
N GLU A 157 -16.56 -5.53 -11.46
CA GLU A 157 -17.82 -5.28 -10.76
C GLU A 157 -18.94 -6.27 -11.12
N ASP A 158 -18.88 -6.93 -12.27
CA ASP A 158 -19.83 -7.97 -12.65
C ASP A 158 -19.66 -9.25 -11.83
N ILE A 159 -18.44 -9.51 -11.33
CA ILE A 159 -18.07 -10.74 -10.63
C ILE A 159 -17.68 -10.53 -9.15
N ALA A 160 -17.61 -9.28 -8.70
CA ALA A 160 -17.15 -8.94 -7.35
C ALA A 160 -17.81 -7.66 -6.83
N ASP A 161 -17.86 -7.54 -5.52
CA ASP A 161 -18.10 -6.26 -4.85
C ASP A 161 -16.76 -5.58 -4.58
N VAL A 162 -16.57 -4.40 -5.16
CA VAL A 162 -15.35 -3.59 -5.01
C VAL A 162 -15.63 -2.45 -4.03
N ARG A 163 -14.93 -2.46 -2.90
CA ARG A 163 -15.15 -1.48 -1.83
C ARG A 163 -13.86 -1.09 -1.10
N ILE A 164 -13.94 0.02 -0.36
CA ILE A 164 -12.92 0.38 0.63
C ILE A 164 -13.35 -0.21 1.97
N GLY A 165 -12.44 -0.86 2.64
CA GLY A 165 -12.68 -1.44 3.96
C GLY A 165 -11.42 -1.49 4.84
N PRO A 166 -11.60 -1.87 6.10
CA PRO A 166 -10.48 -2.07 7.00
C PRO A 166 -9.73 -3.36 6.69
N LYS A 167 -8.41 -3.31 6.82
CA LYS A 167 -7.56 -4.50 6.71
C LYS A 167 -7.93 -5.56 7.73
N ALA A 168 -8.03 -6.80 7.27
CA ALA A 168 -8.25 -7.95 8.13
C ALA A 168 -7.06 -8.95 8.01
N PRO A 169 -6.55 -9.50 9.13
CA PRO A 169 -6.88 -9.16 10.53
C PRO A 169 -6.38 -7.76 10.93
N LYS A 170 -6.99 -7.17 11.96
CA LYS A 170 -6.52 -5.88 12.51
C LYS A 170 -5.10 -6.02 13.04
N LEU A 171 -4.23 -5.08 12.68
CA LEU A 171 -2.80 -5.09 13.07
C LEU A 171 -2.55 -4.66 14.53
N GLY A 172 -3.60 -4.30 15.26
CA GLY A 172 -3.54 -3.87 16.64
C GLY A 172 -4.65 -2.89 16.97
N THR A 173 -4.84 -2.66 18.24
CA THR A 173 -5.80 -1.68 18.77
C THR A 173 -5.09 -0.73 19.70
N ALA A 174 -5.57 0.51 19.75
CA ALA A 174 -5.08 1.51 20.67
C ALA A 174 -6.26 2.26 21.30
N SER A 175 -6.08 2.74 22.52
CA SER A 175 -7.07 3.55 23.20
C SER A 175 -6.42 4.72 23.93
N GLU A 176 -7.15 5.82 24.03
CA GLU A 176 -6.82 6.98 24.84
C GLU A 176 -8.02 7.25 25.74
N ARG A 177 -7.81 7.25 27.07
CA ARG A 177 -8.87 7.44 28.09
C ARG A 177 -10.10 6.58 27.85
N GLY A 178 -9.90 5.31 27.46
CA GLY A 178 -10.99 4.38 27.21
C GLY A 178 -11.74 4.56 25.87
N LYS A 179 -11.36 5.52 25.04
CA LYS A 179 -11.88 5.70 23.69
C LYS A 179 -10.94 5.09 22.63
N PRO A 180 -11.47 4.56 21.52
CA PRO A 180 -10.63 4.13 20.41
C PRO A 180 -9.73 5.28 19.94
N ALA A 181 -8.47 4.97 19.66
CA ALA A 181 -7.48 5.96 19.29
C ALA A 181 -6.48 5.40 18.25
N VAL A 182 -5.71 6.30 17.65
CA VAL A 182 -4.49 6.00 16.92
C VAL A 182 -3.32 6.55 17.71
N LEU A 183 -2.37 5.69 18.08
CA LEU A 183 -1.16 6.08 18.79
C LEU A 183 0.00 6.19 17.82
N MET A 184 0.78 7.24 17.97
CA MET A 184 2.01 7.47 17.21
C MET A 184 3.17 7.55 18.20
N THR A 185 4.10 6.59 18.11
CA THR A 185 5.34 6.61 18.92
C THR A 185 6.46 7.24 18.10
N VAL A 186 7.01 8.32 18.61
CA VAL A 186 8.10 9.07 17.98
C VAL A 186 9.42 8.69 18.65
N THR A 187 10.37 8.25 17.84
CA THR A 187 11.69 7.81 18.27
C THR A 187 12.77 8.74 17.72
N LYS A 188 13.74 9.07 18.57
CA LYS A 188 14.90 9.89 18.22
C LYS A 188 16.05 9.06 17.66
#